data_319dc685e212ddf106d62d6662372f39
#
_entry.id   319dc685e212ddf106d62d6662372f39
#
_cell.length_a   1.000
_cell.length_b   1.000
_cell.length_c   1.000
_cell.angle_alpha   90.00
_cell.angle_beta   90.00
_cell.angle_gamma   90.00
#
_symmetry.space_group_name_H-M   'P 1'
#
loop_
_entity.id
_entity.type
_entity.pdbx_description
1 polymer ?
#
loop_
_entity_poly.entity_id
_entity_poly.type
_entity_poly.pdbx_seq_one_letter_code
_entity_poly.pdbx_strand_id
1 'polypeptide(L)'
;MSEPGGIELSATLRRIERAAGALATASVARMDETLPWFRELPADQRSWVMLVAQAGARSLVQWLRQGGGTADSTQEVSDEVFATAPQALARSISLQQTVALIKVTIDVVEEQVSHLAVQGEEQQLREAVLRFSREIAFAAARVYARAAESRGSWDARLQALLVDALLRGDSPDVLASRAAALGWADAPPVAVAVGRSPGGEVAAVLHTVYRLARRIGVEVIGGVHGDRLVIVLGGAADPVAATEKLLTAFGEGPVVVGPAVPSLDEATESARAALAGYRAAPAWPTAPRPVPAADLLPERALAGDGEARRRLRHDVYAALVRAGGELLETLDAYLAAGGTLESAARALFVHPNTVRYRLRRISEVTGFSPLVPRDAFALQVALTVGRLDPVVPAVAGVPTQTMTPGVRKTSQTGDDSRRSL
;
A
#
# COMPACT_ATOMS: atom_id res chain seq x y z
N MET A 1 -23.25 41.49 43.73
CA MET A 1 -23.38 40.70 42.48
C MET A 1 -23.32 39.24 42.92
N SER A 2 -24.48 38.61 43.03
CA SER A 2 -24.61 37.20 43.47
C SER A 2 -24.17 36.28 42.33
N GLU A 3 -23.29 35.33 42.64
CA GLU A 3 -22.93 34.26 41.71
C GLU A 3 -24.18 33.45 41.32
N PRO A 4 -24.29 32.98 40.04
CA PRO A 4 -25.44 32.20 39.63
C PRO A 4 -25.37 30.81 40.23
N GLY A 5 -26.38 30.50 41.03
CA GLY A 5 -26.77 29.30 41.73
C GLY A 5 -26.11 27.97 41.37
N GLY A 6 -25.22 27.53 42.24
CA GLY A 6 -24.83 26.14 42.34
C GLY A 6 -26.06 25.29 42.62
N ILE A 7 -26.26 24.20 41.88
CA ILE A 7 -27.38 23.29 41.97
C ILE A 7 -27.30 22.59 43.35
N GLU A 8 -28.10 23.03 44.36
CA GLU A 8 -28.21 22.32 45.64
C GLU A 8 -29.09 21.05 45.49
N LEU A 9 -28.56 20.02 44.87
CA LEU A 9 -29.20 18.69 44.73
C LEU A 9 -28.69 17.70 45.77
N SER A 10 -28.34 18.11 46.98
CA SER A 10 -27.62 17.27 47.95
C SER A 10 -28.37 15.99 48.37
N ALA A 11 -29.69 16.02 48.41
CA ALA A 11 -30.53 14.84 48.74
C ALA A 11 -30.73 13.94 47.49
N THR A 12 -30.97 14.54 46.32
CA THR A 12 -31.05 13.82 45.03
C THR A 12 -29.73 13.17 44.68
N LEU A 13 -28.58 13.83 44.88
CA LEU A 13 -27.26 13.27 44.65
C LEU A 13 -27.02 11.98 45.45
N ARG A 14 -27.37 11.96 46.74
CA ARG A 14 -27.25 10.75 47.58
C ARG A 14 -28.15 9.61 47.11
N ARG A 15 -29.32 9.91 46.51
CA ARG A 15 -30.18 8.88 45.90
C ARG A 15 -29.58 8.29 44.63
N ILE A 16 -29.07 9.15 43.73
CA ILE A 16 -28.40 8.71 42.50
C ILE A 16 -27.16 7.88 42.81
N GLU A 17 -26.36 8.30 43.78
CA GLU A 17 -25.15 7.58 44.20
C GLU A 17 -25.47 6.16 44.68
N ARG A 18 -26.50 5.98 45.49
CA ARG A 18 -26.96 4.68 45.95
C ARG A 18 -27.58 3.85 44.85
N ALA A 19 -28.18 4.47 43.84
CA ALA A 19 -28.81 3.82 42.69
C ALA A 19 -27.84 3.53 41.55
N ALA A 20 -26.62 4.07 41.55
CA ALA A 20 -25.68 3.99 40.43
C ALA A 20 -25.42 2.55 39.93
N GLY A 21 -25.23 1.61 40.85
CA GLY A 21 -25.06 0.19 40.51
C GLY A 21 -26.32 -0.42 39.87
N ALA A 22 -27.49 -0.10 40.42
CA ALA A 22 -28.79 -0.57 39.90
C ALA A 22 -29.07 0.02 38.50
N LEU A 23 -28.75 1.30 38.28
CA LEU A 23 -28.88 1.96 36.99
C LEU A 23 -28.00 1.30 35.91
N ALA A 24 -26.75 1.00 36.24
CA ALA A 24 -25.83 0.29 35.32
C ALA A 24 -26.36 -1.10 34.98
N THR A 25 -26.85 -1.86 35.99
CA THR A 25 -27.43 -3.19 35.77
C THR A 25 -28.68 -3.11 34.89
N ALA A 26 -29.58 -2.17 35.18
CA ALA A 26 -30.79 -1.95 34.41
C ALA A 26 -30.48 -1.54 32.93
N SER A 27 -29.44 -0.71 32.74
CA SER A 27 -28.98 -0.31 31.40
C SER A 27 -28.50 -1.52 30.60
N VAL A 28 -27.69 -2.38 31.20
CA VAL A 28 -27.17 -3.58 30.53
C VAL A 28 -28.30 -4.59 30.23
N ALA A 29 -29.25 -4.77 31.15
CA ALA A 29 -30.43 -5.58 30.92
C ALA A 29 -31.28 -5.06 29.73
N ARG A 30 -31.50 -3.75 29.66
CA ARG A 30 -32.18 -3.10 28.54
C ARG A 30 -31.43 -3.23 27.22
N MET A 31 -30.09 -3.14 27.23
CA MET A 31 -29.23 -3.40 26.07
C MET A 31 -29.41 -4.84 25.56
N ASP A 32 -29.46 -5.81 26.48
CA ASP A 32 -29.67 -7.22 26.13
C ASP A 32 -31.06 -7.46 25.51
N GLU A 33 -32.09 -6.73 25.97
CA GLU A 33 -33.44 -6.80 25.43
C GLU A 33 -33.58 -6.12 24.06
N THR A 34 -32.96 -4.94 23.87
CA THR A 34 -33.27 -4.04 22.76
C THR A 34 -32.24 -4.08 21.62
N LEU A 35 -31.02 -4.57 21.88
CA LEU A 35 -29.93 -4.59 20.91
C LEU A 35 -29.52 -6.03 20.57
N PRO A 36 -30.00 -6.61 19.45
CA PRO A 36 -29.70 -8.01 19.09
C PRO A 36 -28.20 -8.30 19.01
N TRP A 37 -27.41 -7.38 18.44
CA TRP A 37 -25.97 -7.52 18.32
C TRP A 37 -25.24 -7.51 19.69
N PHE A 38 -25.81 -6.90 20.72
CA PHE A 38 -25.23 -6.87 22.06
C PHE A 38 -25.23 -8.28 22.69
N ARG A 39 -26.25 -9.08 22.45
CA ARG A 39 -26.34 -10.47 22.89
C ARG A 39 -25.28 -11.38 22.27
N GLU A 40 -24.86 -11.04 21.04
CA GLU A 40 -23.84 -11.77 20.27
C GLU A 40 -22.42 -11.42 20.71
N LEU A 41 -22.23 -10.37 21.52
CA LEU A 41 -20.90 -10.01 22.02
C LEU A 41 -20.33 -11.08 22.96
N PRO A 42 -19.00 -11.33 22.91
CA PRO A 42 -18.30 -12.16 23.88
C PRO A 42 -18.51 -11.67 25.33
N ALA A 43 -18.47 -12.59 26.28
CA ALA A 43 -18.74 -12.30 27.69
C ALA A 43 -17.81 -11.24 28.29
N ASP A 44 -16.54 -11.23 27.90
CA ASP A 44 -15.55 -10.23 28.31
C ASP A 44 -15.92 -8.83 27.81
N GLN A 45 -16.38 -8.71 26.58
CA GLN A 45 -16.80 -7.41 26.01
C GLN A 45 -18.07 -6.89 26.67
N ARG A 46 -19.05 -7.75 26.97
CA ARG A 46 -20.22 -7.38 27.76
C ARG A 46 -19.86 -6.91 29.16
N SER A 47 -18.87 -7.56 29.79
CA SER A 47 -18.34 -7.14 31.09
C SER A 47 -17.70 -5.76 31.02
N TRP A 48 -16.98 -5.43 29.95
CA TRP A 48 -16.42 -4.09 29.75
C TRP A 48 -17.50 -3.02 29.57
N VAL A 49 -18.57 -3.32 28.84
CA VAL A 49 -19.73 -2.40 28.72
C VAL A 49 -20.36 -2.14 30.09
N MET A 50 -20.50 -3.17 30.94
CA MET A 50 -20.99 -3.00 32.31
C MET A 50 -20.06 -2.08 33.12
N LEU A 51 -18.74 -2.24 33.04
CA LEU A 51 -17.78 -1.38 33.72
C LEU A 51 -17.86 0.08 33.26
N VAL A 52 -18.02 0.31 31.95
CA VAL A 52 -18.19 1.66 31.38
C VAL A 52 -19.52 2.27 31.84
N ALA A 53 -20.61 1.51 31.86
CA ALA A 53 -21.91 1.98 32.36
C ALA A 53 -21.83 2.36 33.86
N GLN A 54 -21.14 1.56 34.68
CA GLN A 54 -20.88 1.88 36.09
C GLN A 54 -20.00 3.13 36.27
N ALA A 55 -18.96 3.27 35.44
CA ALA A 55 -18.11 4.48 35.45
C ALA A 55 -18.94 5.70 35.06
N GLY A 56 -19.76 5.63 34.00
CA GLY A 56 -20.65 6.70 33.58
C GLY A 56 -21.62 7.16 34.66
N ALA A 57 -22.24 6.21 35.40
CA ALA A 57 -23.13 6.53 36.50
C ALA A 57 -22.39 7.25 37.66
N ARG A 58 -21.17 6.82 37.98
CA ARG A 58 -20.32 7.50 38.99
C ARG A 58 -19.90 8.89 38.56
N SER A 59 -19.50 9.00 37.32
CA SER A 59 -19.08 10.29 36.74
C SER A 59 -20.23 11.29 36.64
N LEU A 60 -21.48 10.84 36.43
CA LEU A 60 -22.66 11.72 36.54
C LEU A 60 -22.77 12.33 37.94
N VAL A 61 -22.61 11.52 38.99
CA VAL A 61 -22.67 11.97 40.38
C VAL A 61 -21.56 13.00 40.67
N GLN A 62 -20.34 12.73 40.22
CA GLN A 62 -19.19 13.60 40.41
C GLN A 62 -19.39 14.92 39.66
N TRP A 63 -19.85 14.87 38.41
CA TRP A 63 -20.14 16.04 37.60
C TRP A 63 -21.22 16.94 38.23
N LEU A 64 -22.29 16.32 38.75
CA LEU A 64 -23.34 17.03 39.50
C LEU A 64 -22.82 17.72 40.79
N ARG A 65 -21.91 17.05 41.52
CA ARG A 65 -21.25 17.61 42.73
C ARG A 65 -20.37 18.84 42.42
N GLN A 66 -19.78 18.87 41.24
CA GLN A 66 -18.94 19.97 40.77
C GLN A 66 -19.76 21.16 40.18
N GLY A 67 -21.08 21.13 40.32
CA GLY A 67 -21.97 22.21 39.86
C GLY A 67 -22.37 22.16 38.39
N GLY A 68 -22.11 21.03 37.71
CA GLY A 68 -22.74 20.75 36.41
C GLY A 68 -22.26 21.58 35.24
N GLY A 69 -20.93 21.95 35.15
CA GLY A 69 -20.57 22.57 33.90
C GLY A 69 -19.45 23.58 33.76
N THR A 70 -18.28 23.36 34.34
CA THR A 70 -17.08 24.04 33.81
C THR A 70 -16.46 23.18 32.74
N ALA A 71 -15.88 23.79 31.68
CA ALA A 71 -15.28 23.07 30.56
C ALA A 71 -14.18 22.08 31.00
N ASP A 72 -13.41 22.41 32.02
CA ASP A 72 -12.34 21.57 32.57
C ASP A 72 -12.90 20.34 33.29
N SER A 73 -13.97 20.47 34.08
CA SER A 73 -14.61 19.34 34.77
C SER A 73 -15.23 18.30 33.82
N THR A 74 -15.67 18.77 32.67
CA THR A 74 -16.27 17.92 31.62
C THR A 74 -15.20 17.08 30.91
N GLN A 75 -14.00 17.60 30.72
CA GLN A 75 -12.89 16.88 30.10
C GLN A 75 -12.39 15.75 31.01
N GLU A 76 -12.19 16.03 32.29
CA GLU A 76 -11.76 15.06 33.29
C GLU A 76 -12.74 13.89 33.44
N VAL A 77 -14.04 14.21 33.53
CA VAL A 77 -15.11 13.19 33.62
C VAL A 77 -15.16 12.29 32.38
N SER A 78 -14.99 12.88 31.19
CA SER A 78 -15.00 12.16 29.93
C SER A 78 -13.81 11.20 29.82
N ASP A 79 -12.64 11.66 30.21
CA ASP A 79 -11.42 10.86 30.17
C ASP A 79 -11.50 9.70 31.19
N GLU A 80 -12.12 9.89 32.35
CA GLU A 80 -12.30 8.85 33.38
C GLU A 80 -13.28 7.75 32.93
N VAL A 81 -14.40 8.08 32.30
CA VAL A 81 -15.39 7.11 31.81
C VAL A 81 -14.78 6.18 30.76
N PHE A 82 -14.03 6.75 29.81
CA PHE A 82 -13.44 5.98 28.71
C PHE A 82 -12.04 5.43 29.03
N ALA A 83 -11.33 5.94 30.04
CA ALA A 83 -10.09 5.33 30.52
C ALA A 83 -10.29 3.92 31.09
N THR A 84 -11.50 3.63 31.58
CA THR A 84 -11.87 2.29 32.10
C THR A 84 -12.10 1.28 30.96
N ALA A 85 -12.33 1.75 29.72
CA ALA A 85 -12.50 0.89 28.55
C ALA A 85 -11.14 0.56 27.93
N PRO A 86 -10.73 -0.73 27.86
CA PRO A 86 -9.53 -1.09 27.13
C PRO A 86 -9.59 -0.58 25.68
N GLN A 87 -8.45 -0.16 25.13
CA GLN A 87 -8.36 0.22 23.71
C GLN A 87 -8.88 -0.89 22.76
N ALA A 88 -8.87 -2.14 23.25
CA ALA A 88 -9.48 -3.28 22.56
C ALA A 88 -10.99 -3.14 22.36
N LEU A 89 -11.73 -2.48 23.27
CA LEU A 89 -13.18 -2.28 23.13
C LEU A 89 -13.50 -1.35 21.96
N ALA A 90 -12.74 -0.25 21.79
CA ALA A 90 -12.88 0.67 20.67
C ALA A 90 -12.50 0.03 19.31
N ARG A 91 -11.87 -1.14 19.30
CA ARG A 91 -11.59 -1.94 18.10
C ARG A 91 -12.71 -2.91 17.76
N SER A 92 -13.43 -3.41 18.76
CA SER A 92 -14.48 -4.43 18.61
C SER A 92 -15.90 -3.88 18.51
N ILE A 93 -16.16 -2.69 19.08
CA ILE A 93 -17.46 -2.02 19.05
C ILE A 93 -17.33 -0.76 18.18
N SER A 94 -18.21 -0.61 17.19
CA SER A 94 -18.24 0.56 16.29
C SER A 94 -18.74 1.82 17.02
N LEU A 95 -18.45 3.02 16.48
CA LEU A 95 -19.03 4.27 16.99
C LEU A 95 -20.58 4.23 17.01
N GLN A 96 -21.20 3.67 15.96
CA GLN A 96 -22.66 3.53 15.88
C GLN A 96 -23.21 2.66 17.02
N GLN A 97 -22.53 1.55 17.30
CA GLN A 97 -22.88 0.66 18.42
C GLN A 97 -22.69 1.35 19.76
N THR A 98 -21.59 2.10 19.95
CA THR A 98 -21.33 2.87 21.17
C THR A 98 -22.40 3.94 21.40
N VAL A 99 -22.82 4.66 20.35
CA VAL A 99 -23.91 5.63 20.44
C VAL A 99 -25.22 4.95 20.83
N ALA A 100 -25.50 3.76 20.32
CA ALA A 100 -26.68 2.97 20.72
C ALA A 100 -26.64 2.58 22.21
N LEU A 101 -25.48 2.13 22.72
CA LEU A 101 -25.30 1.81 24.15
C LEU A 101 -25.50 3.04 25.04
N ILE A 102 -24.93 4.18 24.66
CA ILE A 102 -25.10 5.45 25.39
C ILE A 102 -26.57 5.86 25.41
N LYS A 103 -27.25 5.76 24.26
CA LYS A 103 -28.67 6.10 24.16
C LYS A 103 -29.51 5.25 25.12
N VAL A 104 -29.35 3.93 25.10
CA VAL A 104 -30.09 3.04 26.02
C VAL A 104 -29.81 3.36 27.49
N THR A 105 -28.56 3.72 27.83
CA THR A 105 -28.21 4.11 29.19
C THR A 105 -28.91 5.40 29.59
N ILE A 106 -28.98 6.39 28.70
CA ILE A 106 -29.67 7.65 28.93
C ILE A 106 -31.17 7.42 29.12
N ASP A 107 -31.79 6.64 28.24
CA ASP A 107 -33.23 6.33 28.30
C ASP A 107 -33.59 5.69 29.69
N VAL A 108 -32.75 4.75 30.16
CA VAL A 108 -32.93 4.13 31.50
C VAL A 108 -32.81 5.14 32.64
N VAL A 109 -31.82 6.04 32.58
CA VAL A 109 -31.64 7.10 33.59
C VAL A 109 -32.81 8.07 33.56
N GLU A 110 -33.27 8.49 32.40
CA GLU A 110 -34.41 9.41 32.23
C GLU A 110 -35.70 8.82 32.80
N GLU A 111 -35.99 7.54 32.54
CA GLU A 111 -37.15 6.81 33.11
C GLU A 111 -37.10 6.81 34.64
N GLN A 112 -35.96 6.81 35.24
CA GLN A 112 -35.80 6.74 36.69
C GLN A 112 -35.72 8.15 37.38
N VAL A 113 -35.72 9.25 36.60
CA VAL A 113 -35.60 10.61 37.15
C VAL A 113 -36.66 10.92 38.23
N SER A 114 -37.92 10.52 38.00
CA SER A 114 -39.02 10.72 38.98
C SER A 114 -38.84 9.97 40.30
N HIS A 115 -38.11 8.84 40.29
CA HIS A 115 -37.80 8.07 41.48
C HIS A 115 -36.50 8.54 42.20
N LEU A 116 -35.58 9.09 41.45
CA LEU A 116 -34.27 9.56 41.92
C LEU A 116 -34.35 10.99 42.48
N ALA A 117 -35.13 11.83 41.84
CA ALA A 117 -35.26 13.24 42.28
C ALA A 117 -36.01 13.37 43.60
N VAL A 118 -35.68 14.37 44.38
CA VAL A 118 -36.54 14.87 45.45
C VAL A 118 -37.64 15.70 44.83
N GLN A 119 -38.83 15.76 45.48
CA GLN A 119 -39.97 16.49 45.00
C GLN A 119 -39.59 17.95 44.70
N GLY A 120 -39.83 18.40 43.45
CA GLY A 120 -39.48 19.72 42.95
C GLY A 120 -38.13 19.83 42.26
N GLU A 121 -37.27 18.80 42.35
CA GLU A 121 -35.92 18.76 41.71
C GLU A 121 -35.93 17.98 40.38
N GLU A 122 -37.06 17.41 39.92
CA GLU A 122 -37.15 16.53 38.77
C GLU A 122 -36.72 17.22 37.47
N GLN A 123 -37.14 18.48 37.27
CA GLN A 123 -36.80 19.25 36.08
C GLN A 123 -35.30 19.57 36.04
N GLN A 124 -34.72 19.95 37.17
CA GLN A 124 -33.28 20.23 37.27
C GLN A 124 -32.44 18.98 37.00
N LEU A 125 -32.87 17.84 37.58
CA LEU A 125 -32.18 16.57 37.34
C LEU A 125 -32.27 16.18 35.86
N ARG A 126 -33.44 16.32 35.23
CA ARG A 126 -33.62 16.02 33.80
C ARG A 126 -32.71 16.87 32.93
N GLU A 127 -32.65 18.18 33.18
CA GLU A 127 -31.74 19.07 32.44
C GLU A 127 -30.28 18.71 32.65
N ALA A 128 -29.90 18.33 33.87
CA ALA A 128 -28.54 17.88 34.18
C ALA A 128 -28.16 16.58 33.46
N VAL A 129 -29.08 15.61 33.44
CA VAL A 129 -28.88 14.34 32.70
C VAL A 129 -28.70 14.63 31.21
N LEU A 130 -29.53 15.48 30.61
CA LEU A 130 -29.42 15.85 29.19
C LEU A 130 -28.09 16.55 28.89
N ARG A 131 -27.62 17.47 29.74
CA ARG A 131 -26.31 18.13 29.58
C ARG A 131 -25.17 17.13 29.67
N PHE A 132 -25.17 16.26 30.69
CA PHE A 132 -24.16 15.24 30.87
C PHE A 132 -24.14 14.25 29.70
N SER A 133 -25.30 13.83 29.22
CA SER A 133 -25.45 12.92 28.08
C SER A 133 -24.80 13.47 26.80
N ARG A 134 -25.01 14.77 26.56
CA ARG A 134 -24.37 15.47 25.44
C ARG A 134 -22.84 15.42 25.55
N GLU A 135 -22.30 15.68 26.73
CA GLU A 135 -20.86 15.66 26.96
C GLU A 135 -20.27 14.26 26.77
N ILE A 136 -20.94 13.22 27.27
CA ILE A 136 -20.52 11.83 27.07
C ILE A 136 -20.54 11.44 25.57
N ALA A 137 -21.58 11.89 24.83
CA ALA A 137 -21.64 11.63 23.39
C ALA A 137 -20.46 12.27 22.61
N PHE A 138 -20.11 13.52 22.96
CA PHE A 138 -18.94 14.17 22.36
C PHE A 138 -17.62 13.52 22.79
N ALA A 139 -17.53 13.06 24.04
CA ALA A 139 -16.36 12.33 24.51
C ALA A 139 -16.16 11.02 23.74
N ALA A 140 -17.23 10.25 23.54
CA ALA A 140 -17.20 9.05 22.72
C ALA A 140 -16.74 9.38 21.29
N ALA A 141 -17.30 10.42 20.66
CA ALA A 141 -16.88 10.83 19.32
C ALA A 141 -15.38 11.16 19.25
N ARG A 142 -14.82 11.87 20.25
CA ARG A 142 -13.39 12.18 20.34
C ARG A 142 -12.53 10.91 20.48
N VAL A 143 -12.93 9.97 21.33
CA VAL A 143 -12.20 8.69 21.50
C VAL A 143 -12.14 7.91 20.18
N TYR A 144 -13.26 7.82 19.46
CA TYR A 144 -13.31 7.14 18.17
C TYR A 144 -12.57 7.88 17.06
N ALA A 145 -12.60 9.22 17.06
CA ALA A 145 -11.80 10.04 16.13
C ALA A 145 -10.31 9.80 16.34
N ARG A 146 -9.82 9.89 17.60
CA ARG A 146 -8.42 9.58 17.94
C ARG A 146 -8.02 8.15 17.59
N ALA A 147 -8.90 7.16 17.83
CA ALA A 147 -8.64 5.78 17.46
C ALA A 147 -8.59 5.56 15.95
N ALA A 148 -9.40 6.32 15.18
CA ALA A 148 -9.36 6.31 13.72
C ALA A 148 -8.10 6.97 13.18
N GLU A 149 -7.68 8.11 13.72
CA GLU A 149 -6.43 8.80 13.38
C GLU A 149 -5.21 7.92 13.69
N SER A 150 -5.20 7.28 14.87
CA SER A 150 -4.12 6.36 15.25
C SER A 150 -4.04 5.14 14.33
N ARG A 151 -5.17 4.57 13.91
CA ARG A 151 -5.22 3.48 12.93
C ARG A 151 -4.72 3.94 11.56
N GLY A 152 -5.20 5.09 11.08
CA GLY A 152 -4.76 5.64 9.80
C GLY A 152 -3.25 5.93 9.76
N SER A 153 -2.66 6.41 10.84
CA SER A 153 -1.21 6.65 10.92
C SER A 153 -0.40 5.35 10.99
N TRP A 154 -0.93 4.31 11.67
CA TRP A 154 -0.31 2.99 11.74
C TRP A 154 -0.34 2.29 10.36
N ASP A 155 -1.49 2.29 9.69
CA ASP A 155 -1.65 1.72 8.37
C ASP A 155 -0.75 2.42 7.35
N ALA A 156 -0.69 3.76 7.36
CA ALA A 156 0.20 4.54 6.51
C ALA A 156 1.69 4.21 6.76
N ARG A 157 2.06 3.95 8.02
CA ARG A 157 3.43 3.57 8.38
C ARG A 157 3.79 2.17 7.89
N LEU A 158 2.87 1.20 8.03
CA LEU A 158 3.06 -0.16 7.49
C LEU A 158 3.15 -0.14 5.97
N GLN A 159 2.32 0.65 5.30
CA GLN A 159 2.35 0.83 3.85
C GLN A 159 3.68 1.44 3.38
N ALA A 160 4.16 2.48 4.05
CA ALA A 160 5.47 3.07 3.76
C ALA A 160 6.59 2.04 3.91
N LEU A 161 6.55 1.21 4.97
CA LEU A 161 7.51 0.13 5.19
C LEU A 161 7.45 -0.95 4.10
N LEU A 162 6.27 -1.28 3.58
CA LEU A 162 6.13 -2.22 2.47
C LEU A 162 6.69 -1.63 1.17
N VAL A 163 6.32 -0.38 0.84
CA VAL A 163 6.85 0.32 -0.34
C VAL A 163 8.38 0.44 -0.28
N ASP A 164 8.93 0.79 0.88
CA ASP A 164 10.38 0.86 1.08
C ASP A 164 11.06 -0.48 0.88
N ALA A 165 10.48 -1.57 1.42
CA ALA A 165 10.99 -2.92 1.23
C ALA A 165 10.99 -3.32 -0.25
N LEU A 166 9.91 -3.01 -0.94
CA LEU A 166 9.74 -3.27 -2.37
C LEU A 166 10.78 -2.52 -3.21
N LEU A 167 11.01 -1.24 -2.90
CA LEU A 167 12.00 -0.42 -3.60
C LEU A 167 13.46 -0.84 -3.31
N ARG A 168 13.75 -1.35 -2.12
CA ARG A 168 15.06 -1.93 -1.78
C ARG A 168 15.28 -3.31 -2.38
N GLY A 169 14.20 -4.02 -2.74
CA GLY A 169 14.24 -5.41 -3.19
C GLY A 169 14.49 -6.39 -2.04
N ASP A 170 13.85 -6.15 -0.90
CA ASP A 170 13.85 -7.06 0.25
C ASP A 170 13.28 -8.43 -0.17
N SER A 171 13.52 -9.47 0.65
CA SER A 171 13.09 -10.83 0.32
C SER A 171 11.56 -10.98 0.24
N PRO A 172 11.04 -11.94 -0.57
CA PRO A 172 9.61 -12.21 -0.68
C PRO A 172 8.92 -12.42 0.67
N ASP A 173 9.55 -13.12 1.62
CA ASP A 173 8.99 -13.35 2.95
C ASP A 173 8.74 -12.06 3.73
N VAL A 174 9.61 -11.06 3.58
CA VAL A 174 9.45 -9.76 4.23
C VAL A 174 8.28 -9.00 3.60
N LEU A 175 8.14 -9.05 2.28
CA LEU A 175 7.02 -8.42 1.56
C LEU A 175 5.70 -9.07 1.95
N ALA A 176 5.62 -10.40 1.93
CA ALA A 176 4.43 -11.16 2.31
C ALA A 176 4.01 -10.88 3.76
N SER A 177 4.95 -10.87 4.71
CA SER A 177 4.67 -10.57 6.11
C SER A 177 4.07 -9.17 6.30
N ARG A 178 4.61 -8.15 5.62
CA ARG A 178 4.12 -6.77 5.70
C ARG A 178 2.77 -6.60 5.02
N ALA A 179 2.56 -7.27 3.89
CA ALA A 179 1.29 -7.27 3.18
C ALA A 179 0.18 -7.94 4.00
N ALA A 180 0.46 -9.07 4.62
CA ALA A 180 -0.47 -9.75 5.52
C ALA A 180 -0.88 -8.86 6.70
N ALA A 181 0.08 -8.09 7.28
CA ALA A 181 -0.21 -7.13 8.34
C ALA A 181 -1.14 -5.98 7.89
N LEU A 182 -1.16 -5.67 6.59
CA LEU A 182 -2.06 -4.69 5.97
C LEU A 182 -3.40 -5.28 5.53
N GLY A 183 -3.59 -6.61 5.64
CA GLY A 183 -4.78 -7.29 5.13
C GLY A 183 -4.84 -7.34 3.60
N TRP A 184 -3.69 -7.30 2.92
CA TRP A 184 -3.62 -7.44 1.46
C TRP A 184 -4.11 -8.83 1.04
N ALA A 185 -5.11 -8.87 0.17
CA ALA A 185 -5.75 -10.11 -0.29
C ALA A 185 -5.10 -10.65 -1.55
N ASP A 186 -3.83 -10.69 -1.70
CA ASP A 186 -3.05 -11.19 -2.85
C ASP A 186 -3.88 -11.29 -4.15
N ALA A 187 -4.20 -10.14 -4.71
CA ALA A 187 -5.06 -10.00 -5.88
C ALA A 187 -4.19 -9.92 -7.16
N PRO A 188 -3.93 -11.03 -7.85
CA PRO A 188 -3.18 -11.02 -9.11
C PRO A 188 -4.03 -10.42 -10.26
N PRO A 189 -3.38 -9.84 -11.29
CA PRO A 189 -1.95 -9.52 -11.37
C PRO A 189 -1.57 -8.31 -10.52
N VAL A 190 -0.30 -8.21 -10.15
CA VAL A 190 0.27 -7.09 -9.40
C VAL A 190 1.15 -6.24 -10.31
N ALA A 191 1.05 -4.92 -10.20
CA ALA A 191 1.94 -3.99 -10.91
C ALA A 191 2.27 -2.78 -10.02
N VAL A 192 3.36 -2.09 -10.33
CA VAL A 192 3.78 -0.90 -9.58
C VAL A 192 3.80 0.32 -10.48
N ALA A 193 3.10 1.38 -10.07
CA ALA A 193 3.14 2.68 -10.71
C ALA A 193 3.97 3.66 -9.87
N VAL A 194 4.83 4.43 -10.55
CA VAL A 194 5.69 5.45 -9.94
C VAL A 194 5.50 6.78 -10.66
N GLY A 195 5.26 7.83 -9.91
CA GLY A 195 5.16 9.19 -10.42
C GLY A 195 5.55 10.19 -9.35
N ARG A 196 5.54 11.48 -9.66
CA ARG A 196 5.78 12.52 -8.68
C ARG A 196 4.63 12.60 -7.67
N SER A 197 4.93 12.80 -6.40
CA SER A 197 3.91 13.15 -5.41
C SER A 197 3.34 14.54 -5.70
N PRO A 198 2.03 14.77 -5.52
CA PRO A 198 1.46 16.10 -5.68
C PRO A 198 1.91 17.08 -4.58
N GLY A 199 2.59 16.57 -3.55
CA GLY A 199 2.95 17.35 -2.37
C GLY A 199 1.81 17.42 -1.35
N GLY A 200 2.05 18.15 -0.24
CA GLY A 200 1.11 18.25 0.86
C GLY A 200 1.23 17.09 1.86
N GLU A 201 0.20 16.91 2.67
CA GLU A 201 0.17 15.87 3.70
C GLU A 201 0.04 14.47 3.08
N VAL A 202 0.92 13.55 3.46
CA VAL A 202 0.96 12.18 2.92
C VAL A 202 -0.38 11.47 3.09
N ALA A 203 -1.04 11.65 4.23
CA ALA A 203 -2.34 11.04 4.50
C ALA A 203 -3.42 11.49 3.50
N ALA A 204 -3.43 12.77 3.11
CA ALA A 204 -4.38 13.31 2.13
C ALA A 204 -4.11 12.76 0.72
N VAL A 205 -2.83 12.62 0.34
CA VAL A 205 -2.43 11.99 -0.93
C VAL A 205 -2.91 10.56 -0.99
N LEU A 206 -2.60 9.76 0.04
CA LEU A 206 -3.00 8.35 0.10
C LEU A 206 -4.52 8.19 0.15
N HIS A 207 -5.24 9.04 0.90
CA HIS A 207 -6.70 9.06 0.89
C HIS A 207 -7.28 9.24 -0.52
N THR A 208 -6.67 10.14 -1.31
CA THR A 208 -7.07 10.34 -2.71
C THR A 208 -6.85 9.09 -3.56
N VAL A 209 -5.68 8.43 -3.40
CA VAL A 209 -5.37 7.15 -4.08
C VAL A 209 -6.43 6.09 -3.75
N TYR A 210 -6.70 5.85 -2.47
CA TYR A 210 -7.68 4.83 -2.05
C TYR A 210 -9.10 5.13 -2.51
N ARG A 211 -9.52 6.39 -2.47
CA ARG A 211 -10.83 6.81 -2.96
C ARG A 211 -11.00 6.54 -4.45
N LEU A 212 -9.97 6.81 -5.25
CA LEU A 212 -9.99 6.56 -6.70
C LEU A 212 -9.95 5.06 -6.99
N ALA A 213 -9.08 4.30 -6.32
CA ALA A 213 -8.94 2.86 -6.49
C ALA A 213 -10.24 2.11 -6.18
N ARG A 214 -10.93 2.47 -5.10
CA ARG A 214 -12.26 1.91 -4.78
C ARG A 214 -13.29 2.13 -5.88
N ARG A 215 -13.26 3.27 -6.57
CA ARG A 215 -14.21 3.56 -7.66
C ARG A 215 -14.01 2.67 -8.88
N ILE A 216 -12.80 2.17 -9.07
CA ILE A 216 -12.44 1.32 -10.22
C ILE A 216 -12.32 -0.16 -9.84
N GLY A 217 -12.56 -0.51 -8.55
CA GLY A 217 -12.53 -1.89 -8.07
C GLY A 217 -11.13 -2.52 -8.06
N VAL A 218 -10.07 -1.73 -7.87
CA VAL A 218 -8.67 -2.19 -7.84
C VAL A 218 -8.14 -2.08 -6.42
N GLU A 219 -7.45 -3.09 -5.93
CA GLU A 219 -6.71 -3.02 -4.67
C GLU A 219 -5.43 -2.22 -4.83
N VAL A 220 -5.11 -1.39 -3.85
CA VAL A 220 -3.89 -0.59 -3.89
C VAL A 220 -3.21 -0.52 -2.53
N ILE A 221 -1.88 -0.47 -2.56
CA ILE A 221 -1.05 0.00 -1.45
C ILE A 221 -0.26 1.19 -1.97
N GLY A 222 -0.38 2.32 -1.28
CA GLY A 222 0.30 3.56 -1.65
C GLY A 222 1.37 3.95 -0.65
N GLY A 223 2.42 4.61 -1.12
CA GLY A 223 3.44 5.21 -0.26
C GLY A 223 4.13 6.36 -0.95
N VAL A 224 4.52 7.36 -0.16
CA VAL A 224 5.36 8.47 -0.64
C VAL A 224 6.79 8.23 -0.18
N HIS A 225 7.71 8.13 -1.13
CA HIS A 225 9.14 7.96 -0.90
C HIS A 225 9.92 9.13 -1.50
N GLY A 226 10.38 10.03 -0.65
CA GLY A 226 10.93 11.31 -1.07
C GLY A 226 9.87 12.17 -1.76
N ASP A 227 10.12 12.55 -3.00
CA ASP A 227 9.19 13.31 -3.85
C ASP A 227 8.29 12.42 -4.74
N ARG A 228 8.33 11.10 -4.57
CA ARG A 228 7.64 10.13 -5.43
C ARG A 228 6.48 9.49 -4.72
N LEU A 229 5.36 9.40 -5.43
CA LEU A 229 4.24 8.55 -5.08
C LEU A 229 4.44 7.19 -5.77
N VAL A 230 4.43 6.13 -4.98
CA VAL A 230 4.52 4.74 -5.44
C VAL A 230 3.21 4.07 -5.11
N ILE A 231 2.58 3.44 -6.09
CA ILE A 231 1.32 2.71 -5.94
C ILE A 231 1.53 1.28 -6.41
N VAL A 232 1.31 0.32 -5.52
CA VAL A 232 1.18 -1.09 -5.86
C VAL A 232 -0.28 -1.34 -6.20
N LEU A 233 -0.54 -1.88 -7.38
CA LEU A 233 -1.87 -2.19 -7.92
C LEU A 233 -2.06 -3.70 -7.88
N GLY A 234 -3.19 -4.18 -7.35
CA GLY A 234 -3.58 -5.58 -7.36
C GLY A 234 -4.92 -5.79 -8.05
N GLY A 235 -5.04 -6.87 -8.82
CA GLY A 235 -6.27 -7.25 -9.51
C GLY A 235 -6.60 -6.42 -10.77
N ALA A 236 -5.68 -5.57 -11.23
CA ALA A 236 -5.89 -4.78 -12.44
C ALA A 236 -5.50 -5.59 -13.68
N ALA A 237 -6.47 -6.02 -14.49
CA ALA A 237 -6.21 -6.72 -15.74
C ALA A 237 -5.35 -5.90 -16.72
N ASP A 238 -5.53 -4.59 -16.74
CA ASP A 238 -4.68 -3.62 -17.43
C ASP A 238 -4.20 -2.57 -16.42
N PRO A 239 -2.98 -2.72 -15.89
CA PRO A 239 -2.43 -1.78 -14.92
C PRO A 239 -2.20 -0.37 -15.47
N VAL A 240 -1.97 -0.22 -16.78
CA VAL A 240 -1.80 1.09 -17.43
C VAL A 240 -3.12 1.84 -17.46
N ALA A 241 -4.18 1.21 -17.94
CA ALA A 241 -5.52 1.79 -17.94
C ALA A 241 -6.05 2.05 -16.52
N ALA A 242 -5.72 1.20 -15.54
CA ALA A 242 -6.04 1.44 -14.13
C ALA A 242 -5.29 2.68 -13.60
N THR A 243 -3.99 2.81 -13.91
CA THR A 243 -3.17 3.96 -13.49
C THR A 243 -3.64 5.26 -14.14
N GLU A 244 -4.13 5.22 -15.38
CA GLU A 244 -4.71 6.39 -16.06
C GLU A 244 -5.86 7.01 -15.23
N LYS A 245 -6.72 6.17 -14.66
CA LYS A 245 -7.81 6.60 -13.77
C LYS A 245 -7.33 7.14 -12.41
N LEU A 246 -6.09 6.85 -12.05
CA LEU A 246 -5.45 7.33 -10.81
C LEU A 246 -4.56 8.57 -11.04
N LEU A 247 -4.45 9.09 -12.26
CA LEU A 247 -3.52 10.17 -12.61
C LEU A 247 -3.68 11.44 -11.76
N THR A 248 -4.89 11.75 -11.32
CA THR A 248 -5.17 12.92 -10.48
C THR A 248 -4.58 12.81 -9.06
N ALA A 249 -4.13 11.62 -8.65
CA ALA A 249 -3.42 11.42 -7.40
C ALA A 249 -1.92 11.73 -7.52
N PHE A 250 -1.38 11.80 -8.73
CA PHE A 250 0.02 12.13 -8.99
C PHE A 250 0.20 13.62 -9.27
N GLY A 251 1.36 14.15 -8.91
CA GLY A 251 1.80 15.48 -9.32
C GLY A 251 2.16 15.55 -10.80
N GLU A 252 2.58 16.72 -11.26
CA GLU A 252 3.03 16.93 -12.64
C GLU A 252 4.28 16.12 -12.98
N GLY A 253 4.42 15.74 -14.25
CA GLY A 253 5.55 14.96 -14.76
C GLY A 253 5.18 13.54 -15.15
N PRO A 254 6.16 12.68 -15.45
CA PRO A 254 5.92 11.32 -15.90
C PRO A 254 5.28 10.45 -14.83
N VAL A 255 4.43 9.51 -15.26
CA VAL A 255 3.93 8.41 -14.45
C VAL A 255 4.26 7.13 -15.20
N VAL A 256 5.02 6.24 -14.57
CA VAL A 256 5.53 5.02 -15.21
C VAL A 256 4.96 3.80 -14.51
N VAL A 257 4.49 2.85 -15.31
CA VAL A 257 3.91 1.58 -14.84
C VAL A 257 4.87 0.45 -15.16
N GLY A 258 5.27 -0.30 -14.15
CA GLY A 258 6.07 -1.51 -14.30
C GLY A 258 5.28 -2.66 -14.94
N PRO A 259 5.94 -3.75 -15.33
CA PRO A 259 5.27 -4.93 -15.86
C PRO A 259 4.31 -5.53 -14.82
N ALA A 260 3.22 -6.11 -15.31
CA ALA A 260 2.35 -6.95 -14.48
C ALA A 260 3.09 -8.24 -14.13
N VAL A 261 3.04 -8.62 -12.85
CA VAL A 261 3.63 -9.83 -12.29
C VAL A 261 2.56 -10.69 -11.61
N PRO A 262 2.79 -12.01 -11.45
CA PRO A 262 1.76 -12.91 -10.92
C PRO A 262 1.40 -12.68 -9.45
N SER A 263 2.34 -12.17 -8.64
CA SER A 263 2.16 -12.03 -7.19
C SER A 263 2.91 -10.80 -6.64
N LEU A 264 2.61 -10.47 -5.39
CA LEU A 264 3.33 -9.41 -4.66
C LEU A 264 4.81 -9.78 -4.43
N ASP A 265 5.13 -11.07 -4.33
CA ASP A 265 6.50 -11.56 -4.14
C ASP A 265 7.40 -11.17 -5.32
N GLU A 266 6.82 -11.10 -6.52
CA GLU A 266 7.50 -10.68 -7.74
C GLU A 266 7.40 -9.17 -8.02
N ALA A 267 6.65 -8.43 -7.22
CA ALA A 267 6.41 -7.00 -7.43
C ALA A 267 7.68 -6.13 -7.39
N THR A 268 8.76 -6.66 -6.82
CA THR A 268 10.09 -6.03 -6.86
C THR A 268 10.58 -5.83 -8.30
N GLU A 269 10.29 -6.77 -9.22
CA GLU A 269 10.62 -6.61 -10.65
C GLU A 269 9.85 -5.43 -11.24
N SER A 270 8.54 -5.37 -10.98
CA SER A 270 7.67 -4.29 -11.44
C SER A 270 8.12 -2.92 -10.89
N ALA A 271 8.44 -2.87 -9.60
CA ALA A 271 8.92 -1.65 -8.93
C ALA A 271 10.25 -1.14 -9.50
N ARG A 272 11.21 -2.04 -9.71
CA ARG A 272 12.51 -1.69 -10.32
C ARG A 272 12.34 -1.15 -11.73
N ALA A 273 11.51 -1.81 -12.54
CA ALA A 273 11.24 -1.37 -13.91
C ALA A 273 10.55 -0.01 -13.93
N ALA A 274 9.52 0.21 -13.09
CA ALA A 274 8.82 1.49 -12.98
C ALA A 274 9.75 2.61 -12.51
N LEU A 275 10.59 2.36 -11.50
CA LEU A 275 11.53 3.34 -10.95
C LEU A 275 12.64 3.69 -11.96
N ALA A 276 13.18 2.70 -12.68
CA ALA A 276 14.15 2.92 -13.74
C ALA A 276 13.54 3.70 -14.90
N GLY A 277 12.30 3.37 -15.28
CA GLY A 277 11.52 4.10 -16.27
C GLY A 277 11.24 5.54 -15.84
N TYR A 278 10.85 5.77 -14.60
CA TYR A 278 10.62 7.11 -14.07
C TYR A 278 11.86 8.02 -14.17
N ARG A 279 13.05 7.47 -13.89
CA ARG A 279 14.32 8.20 -14.04
C ARG A 279 14.64 8.49 -15.49
N ALA A 280 14.31 7.57 -16.40
CA ALA A 280 14.63 7.67 -17.81
C ALA A 280 13.58 8.46 -18.64
N ALA A 281 12.35 8.57 -18.13
CA ALA A 281 11.23 9.21 -18.84
C ALA A 281 11.50 10.66 -19.32
N PRO A 282 12.29 11.50 -18.63
CA PRO A 282 12.64 12.83 -19.15
C PRO A 282 13.34 12.82 -20.51
N ALA A 283 13.98 11.69 -20.89
CA ALA A 283 14.60 11.55 -22.22
C ALA A 283 13.58 11.34 -23.35
N TRP A 284 12.33 11.11 -23.03
CA TRP A 284 11.20 11.06 -23.98
C TRP A 284 10.09 12.04 -23.57
N PRO A 285 10.25 13.36 -23.88
CA PRO A 285 9.31 14.39 -23.40
C PRO A 285 7.86 14.24 -23.88
N THR A 286 7.66 13.53 -24.99
CA THR A 286 6.33 13.27 -25.57
C THR A 286 5.76 11.90 -25.20
N ALA A 287 6.35 11.23 -24.20
CA ALA A 287 5.85 9.94 -23.71
C ALA A 287 4.38 10.06 -23.25
N PRO A 288 3.55 9.04 -23.48
CA PRO A 288 2.20 9.02 -22.94
C PRO A 288 2.24 9.06 -21.41
N ARG A 289 1.14 9.47 -20.80
CA ARG A 289 0.98 9.52 -19.36
C ARG A 289 -0.32 8.81 -18.97
N PRO A 290 -0.25 7.64 -18.31
CA PRO A 290 0.95 6.90 -17.88
C PRO A 290 1.68 6.24 -19.06
N VAL A 291 2.96 5.88 -18.86
CA VAL A 291 3.77 5.15 -19.82
C VAL A 291 4.22 3.79 -19.26
N PRO A 292 4.08 2.68 -19.99
CA PRO A 292 4.66 1.41 -19.59
C PRO A 292 6.19 1.50 -19.52
N ALA A 293 6.79 0.90 -18.50
CA ALA A 293 8.26 0.85 -18.37
C ALA A 293 8.94 0.09 -19.53
N ALA A 294 8.19 -0.79 -20.22
CA ALA A 294 8.65 -1.48 -21.41
C ALA A 294 8.84 -0.55 -22.60
N ASP A 295 8.02 0.48 -22.75
CA ASP A 295 8.13 1.44 -23.84
C ASP A 295 9.34 2.38 -23.66
N LEU A 296 9.88 2.48 -22.43
CA LEU A 296 11.07 3.24 -22.09
C LEU A 296 12.35 2.40 -22.12
N LEU A 297 12.31 1.22 -22.74
CA LEU A 297 13.44 0.29 -22.73
C LEU A 297 14.76 0.91 -23.26
N PRO A 298 14.77 1.65 -24.38
CA PRO A 298 16.01 2.28 -24.86
C PRO A 298 16.53 3.39 -23.93
N GLU A 299 15.64 4.24 -23.40
CA GLU A 299 16.05 5.30 -22.46
C GLU A 299 16.57 4.72 -21.13
N ARG A 300 15.92 3.68 -20.63
CA ARG A 300 16.36 2.96 -19.43
C ARG A 300 17.76 2.36 -19.63
N ALA A 301 18.00 1.74 -20.78
CA ALA A 301 19.31 1.17 -21.11
C ALA A 301 20.39 2.24 -21.18
N LEU A 302 20.10 3.40 -21.80
CA LEU A 302 21.01 4.55 -21.87
C LEU A 302 21.24 5.19 -20.50
N ALA A 303 20.22 5.21 -19.63
CA ALA A 303 20.32 5.68 -18.25
C ALA A 303 21.04 4.71 -17.29
N GLY A 304 21.54 3.57 -17.78
CA GLY A 304 22.34 2.64 -17.00
C GLY A 304 21.55 1.47 -16.37
N ASP A 305 20.30 1.26 -16.76
CA ASP A 305 19.52 0.12 -16.30
C ASP A 305 20.05 -1.19 -16.93
N GLY A 306 20.71 -2.01 -16.10
CA GLY A 306 21.30 -3.27 -16.51
C GLY A 306 20.27 -4.28 -17.03
N GLU A 307 19.03 -4.29 -16.50
CA GLU A 307 17.96 -5.17 -16.97
C GLU A 307 17.51 -4.75 -18.37
N ALA A 308 17.28 -3.47 -18.61
CA ALA A 308 16.94 -2.96 -19.92
C ALA A 308 18.03 -3.28 -20.95
N ARG A 309 19.31 -3.14 -20.59
CA ARG A 309 20.43 -3.56 -21.44
C ARG A 309 20.41 -5.05 -21.74
N ARG A 310 20.19 -5.90 -20.74
CA ARG A 310 20.07 -7.35 -20.93
C ARG A 310 18.92 -7.69 -21.87
N ARG A 311 17.74 -7.11 -21.69
CA ARG A 311 16.59 -7.35 -22.57
C ARG A 311 16.88 -6.94 -24.00
N LEU A 312 17.39 -5.73 -24.26
CA LEU A 312 17.75 -5.28 -25.60
C LEU A 312 18.80 -6.21 -26.24
N ARG A 313 19.77 -6.70 -25.45
CA ARG A 313 20.79 -7.62 -25.94
C ARG A 313 20.23 -9.01 -26.27
N HIS A 314 19.43 -9.61 -25.36
CA HIS A 314 18.98 -10.98 -25.50
C HIS A 314 17.72 -11.12 -26.38
N ASP A 315 16.75 -10.23 -26.20
CA ASP A 315 15.44 -10.37 -26.84
C ASP A 315 15.43 -9.71 -28.22
N VAL A 316 16.30 -8.71 -28.46
CA VAL A 316 16.37 -8.00 -29.73
C VAL A 316 17.64 -8.36 -30.51
N TYR A 317 18.82 -8.01 -30.02
CA TYR A 317 20.06 -8.20 -30.77
C TYR A 317 20.39 -9.67 -31.02
N ALA A 318 20.37 -10.51 -29.97
CA ALA A 318 20.66 -11.93 -30.14
C ALA A 318 19.58 -12.65 -30.95
N ALA A 319 18.32 -12.20 -30.91
CA ALA A 319 17.25 -12.72 -31.75
C ALA A 319 17.53 -12.43 -33.25
N LEU A 320 18.00 -11.22 -33.57
CA LEU A 320 18.41 -10.89 -34.95
C LEU A 320 19.61 -11.70 -35.40
N VAL A 321 20.63 -11.90 -34.56
CA VAL A 321 21.80 -12.73 -34.88
C VAL A 321 21.40 -14.15 -35.16
N ARG A 322 20.52 -14.76 -34.34
CA ARG A 322 20.01 -16.12 -34.54
C ARG A 322 19.15 -16.27 -35.80
N ALA A 323 18.45 -15.24 -36.18
CA ALA A 323 17.57 -15.26 -37.35
C ALA A 323 18.32 -15.14 -38.70
N GLY A 324 19.61 -14.82 -38.65
CA GLY A 324 20.51 -14.76 -39.82
C GLY A 324 21.15 -13.36 -39.98
N GLY A 325 22.43 -13.36 -40.35
CA GLY A 325 23.23 -12.11 -40.49
C GLY A 325 22.67 -11.09 -41.47
N GLU A 326 21.94 -11.56 -42.51
CA GLU A 326 21.29 -10.68 -43.49
C GLU A 326 20.26 -9.71 -42.89
N LEU A 327 19.58 -10.11 -41.79
CA LEU A 327 18.63 -9.23 -41.10
C LEU A 327 19.36 -8.09 -40.36
N LEU A 328 20.47 -8.42 -39.71
CA LEU A 328 21.30 -7.46 -39.01
C LEU A 328 21.90 -6.43 -39.99
N GLU A 329 22.49 -6.91 -41.09
CA GLU A 329 23.03 -6.05 -42.16
C GLU A 329 21.95 -5.16 -42.79
N THR A 330 20.76 -5.71 -42.98
CA THR A 330 19.64 -4.99 -43.56
C THR A 330 19.15 -3.88 -42.62
N LEU A 331 19.07 -4.16 -41.31
CA LEU A 331 18.69 -3.17 -40.30
C LEU A 331 19.74 -2.05 -40.22
N ASP A 332 21.02 -2.39 -40.23
CA ASP A 332 22.10 -1.39 -40.24
C ASP A 332 22.05 -0.49 -41.47
N ALA A 333 21.96 -1.07 -42.67
CA ALA A 333 21.89 -0.31 -43.89
C ALA A 333 20.64 0.59 -43.95
N TYR A 334 19.52 0.10 -43.45
CA TYR A 334 18.27 0.88 -43.40
C TYR A 334 18.35 2.06 -42.43
N LEU A 335 18.86 1.86 -41.22
CA LEU A 335 19.04 2.92 -40.23
C LEU A 335 20.09 3.94 -40.69
N ALA A 336 21.22 3.48 -41.25
CA ALA A 336 22.26 4.35 -41.81
C ALA A 336 21.77 5.15 -43.02
N ALA A 337 20.81 4.63 -43.78
CA ALA A 337 20.16 5.31 -44.89
C ALA A 337 19.04 6.29 -44.50
N GLY A 338 18.91 6.59 -43.17
CA GLY A 338 17.88 7.47 -42.66
C GLY A 338 16.44 6.93 -42.88
N GLY A 339 16.28 5.61 -42.88
CA GLY A 339 14.96 4.96 -43.03
C GLY A 339 14.44 4.92 -44.49
N THR A 340 15.31 5.03 -45.49
CA THR A 340 14.93 5.02 -46.91
C THR A 340 15.17 3.65 -47.53
N LEU A 341 14.10 2.99 -48.00
CA LEU A 341 14.15 1.64 -48.56
C LEU A 341 15.07 1.55 -49.78
N GLU A 342 14.97 2.51 -50.71
CA GLU A 342 15.73 2.57 -51.96
C GLU A 342 17.22 2.75 -51.69
N SER A 343 17.58 3.57 -50.69
CA SER A 343 18.98 3.80 -50.33
C SER A 343 19.59 2.55 -49.64
N ALA A 344 18.84 1.93 -48.77
CA ALA A 344 19.25 0.65 -48.13
C ALA A 344 19.40 -0.47 -49.17
N ALA A 345 18.47 -0.56 -50.15
CA ALA A 345 18.54 -1.57 -51.21
C ALA A 345 19.76 -1.38 -52.12
N ARG A 346 20.10 -0.11 -52.45
CA ARG A 346 21.33 0.20 -53.19
C ARG A 346 22.58 -0.17 -52.42
N ALA A 347 22.62 0.18 -51.12
CA ALA A 347 23.78 -0.13 -50.25
C ALA A 347 24.01 -1.64 -50.13
N LEU A 348 22.96 -2.44 -50.13
CA LEU A 348 23.01 -3.91 -50.00
C LEU A 348 23.08 -4.66 -51.33
N PHE A 349 23.00 -3.94 -52.45
CA PHE A 349 22.93 -4.52 -53.81
C PHE A 349 21.76 -5.52 -53.99
N VAL A 350 20.58 -5.19 -53.40
CA VAL A 350 19.39 -6.04 -53.48
C VAL A 350 18.19 -5.23 -54.00
N HIS A 351 17.12 -5.93 -54.39
CA HIS A 351 15.89 -5.27 -54.78
C HIS A 351 15.17 -4.65 -53.56
N PRO A 352 14.50 -3.47 -53.67
CA PRO A 352 13.76 -2.84 -52.55
C PRO A 352 12.72 -3.78 -51.90
N ASN A 353 12.09 -4.67 -52.67
CA ASN A 353 11.16 -5.66 -52.08
C ASN A 353 11.84 -6.65 -51.12
N THR A 354 13.11 -6.98 -51.38
CA THR A 354 13.91 -7.83 -50.46
C THR A 354 14.15 -7.12 -49.13
N VAL A 355 14.49 -5.82 -49.19
CA VAL A 355 14.62 -5.01 -47.96
C VAL A 355 13.29 -4.94 -47.22
N ARG A 356 12.17 -4.69 -47.91
CA ARG A 356 10.84 -4.64 -47.30
C ARG A 356 10.49 -5.96 -46.60
N TYR A 357 10.76 -7.08 -47.24
CA TYR A 357 10.55 -8.41 -46.66
C TYR A 357 11.41 -8.62 -45.41
N ARG A 358 12.70 -8.27 -45.47
CA ARG A 358 13.62 -8.42 -44.32
C ARG A 358 13.23 -7.49 -43.15
N LEU A 359 12.80 -6.24 -43.41
CA LEU A 359 12.32 -5.35 -42.36
C LEU A 359 11.06 -5.89 -41.68
N ARG A 360 10.15 -6.49 -42.45
CA ARG A 360 8.99 -7.18 -41.87
C ARG A 360 9.44 -8.36 -40.98
N ARG A 361 10.40 -9.15 -41.45
CA ARG A 361 10.94 -10.26 -40.70
C ARG A 361 11.63 -9.81 -39.41
N ILE A 362 12.32 -8.66 -39.42
CA ILE A 362 12.88 -8.03 -38.22
C ILE A 362 11.76 -7.72 -37.21
N SER A 363 10.64 -7.15 -37.67
CA SER A 363 9.50 -6.88 -36.80
C SER A 363 8.91 -8.16 -36.17
N GLU A 364 8.80 -9.23 -36.95
CA GLU A 364 8.31 -10.54 -36.48
C GLU A 364 9.23 -11.17 -35.43
N VAL A 365 10.54 -11.02 -35.60
CA VAL A 365 11.55 -11.63 -34.72
C VAL A 365 11.77 -10.83 -33.44
N THR A 366 11.69 -9.50 -33.50
CA THR A 366 12.07 -8.61 -32.39
C THR A 366 10.86 -8.00 -31.69
N GLY A 367 9.70 -7.99 -32.31
CA GLY A 367 8.53 -7.24 -31.86
C GLY A 367 8.60 -5.72 -32.14
N PHE A 368 9.72 -5.21 -32.68
CA PHE A 368 9.93 -3.80 -33.00
C PHE A 368 9.92 -3.58 -34.52
N SER A 369 9.15 -2.61 -34.98
CA SER A 369 9.07 -2.26 -36.39
C SER A 369 10.09 -1.19 -36.79
N PRO A 370 11.04 -1.47 -37.68
CA PRO A 370 11.98 -0.45 -38.17
C PRO A 370 11.30 0.74 -38.86
N LEU A 371 10.03 0.58 -39.28
CA LEU A 371 9.25 1.61 -39.95
C LEU A 371 8.60 2.59 -38.99
N VAL A 372 8.53 2.27 -37.71
CA VAL A 372 8.01 3.14 -36.65
C VAL A 372 9.20 3.85 -35.99
N PRO A 373 9.24 5.19 -35.99
CA PRO A 373 10.41 5.93 -35.48
C PRO A 373 10.81 5.55 -34.06
N ARG A 374 9.85 5.30 -33.20
CA ARG A 374 10.08 4.90 -31.81
C ARG A 374 10.76 3.52 -31.71
N ASP A 375 10.27 2.57 -32.48
CA ASP A 375 10.82 1.21 -32.51
C ASP A 375 12.19 1.21 -33.20
N ALA A 376 12.38 2.02 -34.24
CA ALA A 376 13.66 2.19 -34.91
C ALA A 376 14.74 2.70 -33.93
N PHE A 377 14.40 3.63 -33.04
CA PHE A 377 15.30 4.08 -31.97
C PHE A 377 15.63 2.92 -30.99
N ALA A 378 14.64 2.13 -30.59
CA ALA A 378 14.86 0.97 -29.73
C ALA A 378 15.80 -0.06 -30.40
N LEU A 379 15.58 -0.35 -31.67
CA LEU A 379 16.43 -1.21 -32.49
C LEU A 379 17.88 -0.67 -32.61
N GLN A 380 18.04 0.63 -32.82
CA GLN A 380 19.36 1.28 -32.90
C GLN A 380 20.12 1.16 -31.57
N VAL A 381 19.47 1.38 -30.44
CA VAL A 381 20.06 1.18 -29.11
C VAL A 381 20.40 -0.29 -28.88
N ALA A 382 19.53 -1.22 -29.30
CA ALA A 382 19.79 -2.67 -29.20
C ALA A 382 21.02 -3.09 -29.99
N LEU A 383 21.20 -2.59 -31.23
CA LEU A 383 22.40 -2.84 -32.03
C LEU A 383 23.65 -2.33 -31.32
N THR A 384 23.59 -1.10 -30.79
CA THR A 384 24.71 -0.50 -30.07
C THR A 384 25.10 -1.31 -28.84
N VAL A 385 24.12 -1.63 -27.99
CA VAL A 385 24.34 -2.43 -26.75
C VAL A 385 24.84 -3.84 -27.07
N GLY A 386 24.27 -4.47 -28.11
CA GLY A 386 24.66 -5.81 -28.53
C GLY A 386 26.10 -5.90 -29.08
N ARG A 387 26.59 -4.81 -29.71
CA ARG A 387 27.96 -4.73 -30.20
C ARG A 387 28.98 -4.41 -29.12
N LEU A 388 28.59 -3.62 -28.13
CA LEU A 388 29.45 -3.29 -26.97
C LEU A 388 29.71 -4.53 -26.09
N ASP A 389 28.73 -5.45 -26.04
CA ASP A 389 28.83 -6.67 -25.25
C ASP A 389 28.26 -7.85 -26.07
N PRO A 390 29.03 -8.34 -27.07
CA PRO A 390 28.53 -9.32 -28.01
C PRO A 390 28.16 -10.62 -27.29
N VAL A 391 26.94 -11.13 -27.58
CA VAL A 391 26.55 -12.46 -27.17
C VAL A 391 27.44 -13.45 -27.91
N VAL A 392 28.39 -14.07 -27.23
CA VAL A 392 29.10 -15.20 -27.77
C VAL A 392 28.05 -16.28 -28.00
N PRO A 393 27.79 -16.70 -29.28
CA PRO A 393 26.86 -17.78 -29.48
C PRO A 393 27.41 -19.00 -28.75
N ALA A 394 26.62 -19.63 -27.91
CA ALA A 394 26.99 -20.91 -27.32
C ALA A 394 27.31 -21.85 -28.48
N VAL A 395 28.57 -22.15 -28.67
CA VAL A 395 29.02 -23.11 -29.67
C VAL A 395 28.39 -24.43 -29.25
N ALA A 396 27.37 -24.87 -30.03
CA ALA A 396 26.76 -26.14 -29.84
C ALA A 396 27.84 -27.22 -30.01
N GLY A 397 28.17 -27.92 -28.93
CA GLY A 397 28.85 -29.21 -28.96
C GLY A 397 30.37 -29.17 -28.98
N VAL A 398 31.00 -28.77 -27.90
CA VAL A 398 32.26 -29.41 -27.51
C VAL A 398 31.93 -30.23 -26.25
N PRO A 399 31.97 -31.58 -26.33
CA PRO A 399 31.82 -32.40 -25.15
C PRO A 399 32.98 -32.11 -24.21
N THR A 400 32.69 -31.59 -23.05
CA THR A 400 33.64 -31.43 -21.97
C THR A 400 34.18 -32.81 -21.60
N GLN A 401 35.36 -33.15 -22.11
CA GLN A 401 36.09 -34.29 -21.58
C GLN A 401 36.43 -33.98 -20.13
N THR A 402 35.73 -34.67 -19.26
CA THR A 402 36.08 -34.74 -17.83
C THR A 402 37.46 -35.36 -17.72
N MET A 403 38.48 -34.51 -17.56
CA MET A 403 39.78 -34.99 -17.11
C MET A 403 39.62 -35.43 -15.65
N THR A 404 39.57 -36.76 -15.50
CA THR A 404 39.72 -37.42 -14.20
C THR A 404 41.15 -37.16 -13.70
N PRO A 405 41.37 -36.65 -12.48
CA PRO A 405 42.71 -36.52 -11.93
C PRO A 405 43.32 -37.90 -11.71
N GLY A 406 44.42 -38.18 -12.44
CA GLY A 406 45.17 -39.40 -12.26
C GLY A 406 45.75 -39.53 -10.86
N VAL A 407 45.39 -40.60 -10.23
CA VAL A 407 45.97 -41.08 -8.98
C VAL A 407 47.48 -41.34 -9.21
N ARG A 408 48.35 -40.55 -8.64
CA ARG A 408 49.79 -40.86 -8.52
C ARG A 408 49.95 -42.04 -7.56
N LYS A 409 50.28 -43.20 -8.10
CA LYS A 409 50.84 -44.33 -7.31
C LYS A 409 52.25 -43.95 -6.89
N THR A 410 52.46 -43.75 -5.61
CA THR A 410 53.77 -43.75 -4.97
C THR A 410 54.25 -45.19 -4.87
N SER A 411 55.26 -45.53 -5.67
CA SER A 411 56.07 -46.75 -5.50
C SER A 411 57.01 -46.58 -4.34
N GLN A 412 56.78 -47.36 -3.28
CA GLN A 412 57.78 -47.67 -2.26
C GLN A 412 58.83 -48.54 -2.91
N THR A 413 60.07 -48.05 -2.89
CA THR A 413 61.27 -48.88 -2.93
C THR A 413 62.07 -48.58 -1.66
N GLY A 414 62.19 -49.60 -0.80
CA GLY A 414 63.02 -49.59 0.36
C GLY A 414 64.46 -49.61 -0.07
N ASP A 415 65.31 -48.95 0.70
CA ASP A 415 66.65 -49.51 0.93
C ASP A 415 67.09 -49.14 2.31
N ASP A 416 67.66 -50.16 2.87
CA ASP A 416 68.23 -50.35 4.18
C ASP A 416 69.64 -49.79 4.21
N SER A 417 70.10 -49.13 5.22
CA SER A 417 71.48 -49.26 5.73
C SER A 417 71.95 -48.10 6.64
N ARG A 418 71.98 -48.41 7.89
CA ARG A 418 73.11 -48.26 8.80
C ARG A 418 73.68 -46.88 9.20
N ARG A 419 73.63 -46.70 10.49
CA ARG A 419 74.71 -46.35 11.43
C ARG A 419 74.94 -44.88 11.78
N SER A 420 74.80 -44.70 13.06
CA SER A 420 75.75 -44.16 14.03
C SER A 420 76.03 -42.63 13.99
N LEU A 421 75.58 -41.96 14.91
CA LEU A 421 76.20 -41.50 16.19
C LEU A 421 75.17 -40.64 16.93
#